data_06b08986716552310f27dc2ea026ffc4
#
_entry.id   06b08986716552310f27dc2ea026ffc4
#
_cell.length_a   1.000
_cell.length_b   1.000
_cell.length_c   1.000
_cell.angle_alpha   90.00
_cell.angle_beta   90.00
_cell.angle_gamma   90.00
#
_symmetry.space_group_name_H-M   'P 1'
#
loop_
_entity.id
_entity.type
_entity.pdbx_description
1 polymer ?
#
loop_
_entity_poly.entity_id
_entity_poly.type
_entity_poly.pdbx_seq_one_letter_code
_entity_poly.pdbx_strand_id
1 'polypeptide(L)'
;HRDELRAVAKAVGAYGGFMQTVSDFREFDEEMELIADEARSSRGALFSSAAEIGIERLNEKVMAMRAEGLNVTSVTVPRSGGGVGGLATNNFFRTPAWMELRQFDFDGRLKAIRDADYRQRLIAEVKEQGQPVLDGTKRWFWMGDGERPCYTQALDNSLYAVAQAADEHPVETWLRITDETNGRALFHMRGFNVDLDSLEELITTEWAMPGLGDAGAHVSQMIDS
;
A
#
# COMPACT_ATOMS: atom_id res chain seq x y z
N HIS A 1 -17.69 -5.90 -18.63
CA HIS A 1 -17.04 -4.89 -17.76
C HIS A 1 -16.58 -3.66 -18.56
N ARG A 2 -15.75 -3.81 -19.62
CA ARG A 2 -15.34 -2.69 -20.49
C ARG A 2 -16.50 -2.01 -21.20
N ASP A 3 -17.43 -2.78 -21.76
CA ASP A 3 -18.61 -2.24 -22.43
C ASP A 3 -19.54 -1.52 -21.47
N GLU A 4 -19.60 -1.98 -20.22
CA GLU A 4 -20.32 -1.30 -19.14
C GLU A 4 -19.71 0.07 -18.83
N LEU A 5 -18.38 0.14 -18.65
CA LEU A 5 -17.68 1.40 -18.39
C LEU A 5 -17.86 2.40 -19.54
N ARG A 6 -17.76 1.94 -20.79
CA ARG A 6 -18.05 2.79 -21.97
C ARG A 6 -19.48 3.30 -21.99
N ALA A 7 -20.45 2.46 -21.63
CA ALA A 7 -21.85 2.87 -21.56
C ALA A 7 -22.09 3.91 -20.44
N VAL A 8 -21.47 3.71 -19.30
CA VAL A 8 -21.50 4.67 -18.18
C VAL A 8 -20.85 6.00 -18.59
N ALA A 9 -19.65 5.97 -19.20
CA ALA A 9 -18.94 7.16 -19.66
C ALA A 9 -19.80 7.99 -20.63
N LYS A 10 -20.47 7.33 -21.58
CA LYS A 10 -21.38 7.99 -22.51
C LYS A 10 -22.60 8.63 -21.80
N ALA A 11 -23.16 7.93 -20.82
CA ALA A 11 -24.28 8.49 -20.03
C ALA A 11 -23.83 9.69 -19.18
N VAL A 12 -22.68 9.60 -18.52
CA VAL A 12 -22.08 10.67 -17.74
C VAL A 12 -21.76 11.89 -18.62
N GLY A 13 -21.18 11.63 -19.79
CA GLY A 13 -20.83 12.69 -20.75
C GLY A 13 -22.03 13.47 -21.28
N ALA A 14 -23.19 12.83 -21.44
CA ALA A 14 -24.42 13.50 -21.84
C ALA A 14 -24.86 14.61 -20.86
N TYR A 15 -24.38 14.56 -19.61
CA TYR A 15 -24.63 15.57 -18.57
C TYR A 15 -23.37 16.39 -18.25
N GLY A 16 -22.32 16.31 -19.05
CA GLY A 16 -21.07 17.06 -18.84
C GLY A 16 -20.26 16.60 -17.61
N GLY A 17 -20.44 15.37 -17.19
CA GLY A 17 -19.73 14.79 -16.03
C GLY A 17 -18.35 14.22 -16.39
N PHE A 18 -17.55 13.93 -15.36
CA PHE A 18 -16.28 13.23 -15.45
C PHE A 18 -16.42 11.76 -15.08
N MET A 19 -15.60 10.93 -15.69
CA MET A 19 -15.38 9.56 -15.20
C MET A 19 -14.23 9.55 -14.17
N GLN A 20 -14.35 8.66 -13.18
CA GLN A 20 -13.24 8.31 -12.31
C GLN A 20 -13.15 6.80 -12.20
N THR A 21 -12.00 6.25 -12.55
CA THR A 21 -11.77 4.81 -12.63
C THR A 21 -10.53 4.42 -11.83
N VAL A 22 -10.61 3.30 -11.12
CA VAL A 22 -9.48 2.65 -10.48
C VAL A 22 -9.06 1.49 -11.37
N SER A 23 -7.80 1.50 -11.81
CA SER A 23 -7.18 0.44 -12.63
C SER A 23 -6.03 -0.20 -11.88
N ASP A 24 -5.83 -1.50 -12.06
CA ASP A 24 -4.69 -2.23 -11.50
C ASP A 24 -3.52 -2.37 -12.49
N PHE A 25 -3.71 -1.92 -13.71
CA PHE A 25 -2.75 -1.88 -14.81
C PHE A 25 -2.08 -3.22 -15.12
N ARG A 26 -2.78 -4.34 -14.90
CA ARG A 26 -2.32 -5.67 -15.30
C ARG A 26 -2.22 -5.79 -16.82
N GLU A 27 -3.22 -5.23 -17.52
CA GLU A 27 -3.28 -5.14 -18.97
C GLU A 27 -3.13 -3.66 -19.39
N PHE A 28 -1.95 -3.11 -19.15
CA PHE A 28 -1.67 -1.67 -19.21
C PHE A 28 -2.22 -0.98 -20.46
N ASP A 29 -1.88 -1.47 -21.65
CA ASP A 29 -2.27 -0.80 -22.89
C ASP A 29 -3.79 -0.82 -23.10
N GLU A 30 -4.45 -1.91 -22.71
CA GLU A 30 -5.89 -2.05 -22.83
C GLU A 30 -6.65 -1.20 -21.80
N GLU A 31 -6.08 -1.03 -20.60
CA GLU A 31 -6.66 -0.18 -19.57
C GLU A 31 -6.44 1.30 -19.88
N MET A 32 -5.28 1.69 -20.42
CA MET A 32 -5.06 3.05 -20.91
C MET A 32 -5.98 3.42 -22.06
N GLU A 33 -6.26 2.48 -23.01
CA GLU A 33 -7.24 2.71 -24.08
C GLU A 33 -8.67 2.85 -23.53
N LEU A 34 -9.03 2.11 -22.50
CA LEU A 34 -10.32 2.28 -21.82
C LEU A 34 -10.45 3.67 -21.18
N ILE A 35 -9.40 4.16 -20.51
CA ILE A 35 -9.36 5.51 -19.95
C ILE A 35 -9.50 6.56 -21.07
N ALA A 36 -8.87 6.33 -22.23
CA ALA A 36 -9.04 7.20 -23.39
C ALA A 36 -10.48 7.21 -23.89
N ASP A 37 -11.14 6.04 -23.98
CA ASP A 37 -12.55 5.92 -24.37
C ASP A 37 -13.49 6.64 -23.37
N GLU A 38 -13.20 6.56 -22.08
CA GLU A 38 -13.91 7.28 -21.04
C GLU A 38 -13.77 8.80 -21.22
N ALA A 39 -12.55 9.27 -21.47
CA ALA A 39 -12.29 10.69 -21.70
C ALA A 39 -12.93 11.22 -23.00
N ARG A 40 -12.96 10.41 -24.07
CA ARG A 40 -13.65 10.75 -25.33
C ARG A 40 -15.16 10.86 -25.18
N SER A 41 -15.72 10.03 -24.28
CA SER A 41 -17.18 9.92 -24.10
C SER A 41 -17.74 10.82 -23.01
N SER A 42 -16.89 11.43 -22.18
CA SER A 42 -17.28 12.30 -21.07
C SER A 42 -16.55 13.64 -21.13
N ARG A 43 -16.67 14.45 -20.11
CA ARG A 43 -15.93 15.72 -19.98
C ARG A 43 -14.43 15.50 -19.72
N GLY A 44 -14.05 14.32 -19.24
CA GLY A 44 -12.70 13.90 -18.97
C GLY A 44 -12.67 12.69 -18.08
N ALA A 45 -11.52 12.05 -17.98
CA ALA A 45 -11.29 10.89 -17.14
C ALA A 45 -10.22 11.16 -16.06
N LEU A 46 -10.55 10.78 -14.85
CA LEU A 46 -9.63 10.68 -13.72
C LEU A 46 -9.31 9.20 -13.51
N PHE A 47 -8.06 8.85 -13.35
CA PHE A 47 -7.67 7.48 -13.04
C PHE A 47 -6.67 7.43 -11.88
N SER A 48 -6.72 6.38 -11.08
CA SER A 48 -5.75 6.19 -10.00
C SER A 48 -4.43 5.69 -10.57
N SER A 49 -3.31 6.17 -10.04
CA SER A 49 -1.98 5.66 -10.36
C SER A 49 -1.10 5.53 -9.13
N ALA A 50 -0.02 4.77 -9.29
CA ALA A 50 1.05 4.62 -8.33
C ALA A 50 2.40 4.60 -9.08
N ALA A 51 3.47 4.97 -8.39
CA ALA A 51 4.80 5.08 -8.99
C ALA A 51 5.29 3.74 -9.58
N GLU A 52 4.88 2.61 -9.00
CA GLU A 52 5.26 1.27 -9.47
C GLU A 52 4.74 0.91 -10.86
N ILE A 53 3.76 1.65 -11.39
CA ILE A 53 3.25 1.41 -12.76
C ILE A 53 4.30 1.79 -13.81
N GLY A 54 5.20 2.71 -13.47
CA GLY A 54 6.24 3.25 -14.34
C GLY A 54 5.86 4.61 -14.92
N ILE A 55 6.53 5.65 -14.45
CA ILE A 55 6.19 7.05 -14.73
C ILE A 55 6.42 7.39 -16.20
N GLU A 56 7.53 6.95 -16.80
CA GLU A 56 7.83 7.17 -18.20
C GLU A 56 6.73 6.62 -19.12
N ARG A 57 6.29 5.38 -18.83
CA ARG A 57 5.26 4.69 -19.59
C ARG A 57 3.89 5.36 -19.45
N LEU A 58 3.53 5.82 -18.24
CA LEU A 58 2.34 6.60 -18.00
C LEU A 58 2.40 7.94 -18.72
N ASN A 59 3.54 8.64 -18.62
CA ASN A 59 3.73 9.94 -19.26
C ASN A 59 3.55 9.86 -20.78
N GLU A 60 4.16 8.86 -21.44
CA GLU A 60 3.99 8.65 -22.87
C GLU A 60 2.51 8.55 -23.25
N LYS A 61 1.73 7.71 -22.56
CA LYS A 61 0.32 7.48 -22.87
C LYS A 61 -0.55 8.69 -22.55
N VAL A 62 -0.36 9.30 -21.39
CA VAL A 62 -1.16 10.47 -20.98
C VAL A 62 -0.90 11.66 -21.87
N MET A 63 0.37 11.91 -22.23
CA MET A 63 0.71 13.02 -23.12
C MET A 63 0.18 12.79 -24.54
N ALA A 64 0.17 11.55 -25.04
CA ALA A 64 -0.46 11.23 -26.31
C ALA A 64 -1.96 11.54 -26.30
N MET A 65 -2.69 11.12 -25.26
CA MET A 65 -4.12 11.43 -25.08
C MET A 65 -4.39 12.94 -25.00
N ARG A 66 -3.55 13.67 -24.27
CA ARG A 66 -3.67 15.13 -24.17
C ARG A 66 -3.39 15.84 -25.49
N ALA A 67 -2.44 15.32 -26.29
CA ALA A 67 -2.20 15.82 -27.65
C ALA A 67 -3.39 15.62 -28.59
N GLU A 68 -4.21 14.58 -28.38
CA GLU A 68 -5.51 14.38 -29.03
C GLU A 68 -6.62 15.32 -28.47
N GLY A 69 -6.33 16.14 -27.47
CA GLY A 69 -7.30 17.03 -26.84
C GLY A 69 -8.13 16.36 -25.73
N LEU A 70 -7.79 15.16 -25.29
CA LEU A 70 -8.50 14.48 -24.22
C LEU A 70 -8.11 15.07 -22.85
N ASN A 71 -9.11 15.28 -22.00
CA ASN A 71 -8.91 15.72 -20.64
C ASN A 71 -8.70 14.49 -19.73
N VAL A 72 -7.45 14.13 -19.51
CA VAL A 72 -7.03 12.99 -18.70
C VAL A 72 -6.11 13.46 -17.57
N THR A 73 -6.41 13.04 -16.35
CA THR A 73 -5.64 13.36 -15.16
C THR A 73 -5.50 12.12 -14.27
N SER A 74 -4.30 11.86 -13.82
CA SER A 74 -4.06 10.83 -12.80
C SER A 74 -4.27 11.40 -11.41
N VAL A 75 -4.78 10.57 -10.51
CA VAL A 75 -4.91 10.88 -9.08
C VAL A 75 -4.08 9.87 -8.31
N THR A 76 -3.20 10.34 -7.44
CA THR A 76 -2.37 9.49 -6.60
C THR A 76 -2.33 9.97 -5.15
N VAL A 77 -2.12 9.05 -4.22
CA VAL A 77 -1.86 9.39 -2.82
C VAL A 77 -0.48 10.07 -2.74
N PRO A 78 -0.36 11.28 -2.15
CA PRO A 78 0.89 12.04 -2.13
C PRO A 78 1.91 11.53 -1.10
N ARG A 79 1.84 10.28 -0.78
CA ARG A 79 2.76 9.54 0.10
C ARG A 79 2.67 8.05 -0.18
N SER A 80 3.56 7.26 0.41
CA SER A 80 3.39 5.81 0.42
C SER A 80 2.09 5.45 1.13
N GLY A 81 1.23 4.72 0.47
CA GLY A 81 -0.06 4.26 0.99
C GLY A 81 0.00 2.83 1.48
N GLY A 82 -0.78 2.51 2.50
CA GLY A 82 -0.86 1.16 3.02
C GLY A 82 -1.56 1.06 4.36
N GLY A 83 -1.12 0.13 5.20
CA GLY A 83 -1.71 -0.10 6.51
C GLY A 83 -0.70 0.04 7.63
N VAL A 84 -1.17 0.44 8.79
CA VAL A 84 -0.40 0.45 10.03
C VAL A 84 -0.86 -0.69 10.92
N GLY A 85 0.08 -1.46 11.41
CA GLY A 85 -0.20 -2.60 12.28
C GLY A 85 0.81 -2.75 13.42
N GLY A 86 0.43 -3.52 14.43
CA GLY A 86 1.25 -3.80 15.59
C GLY A 86 0.55 -4.79 16.52
N LEU A 87 1.10 -5.02 17.70
CA LEU A 87 0.51 -5.97 18.65
C LEU A 87 -0.88 -5.51 19.15
N ALA A 88 -1.05 -4.22 19.36
CA ALA A 88 -2.30 -3.63 19.84
C ALA A 88 -3.42 -3.59 18.77
N THR A 89 -3.04 -3.63 17.51
CA THR A 89 -3.93 -3.51 16.37
C THR A 89 -3.94 -4.81 15.55
N ASN A 90 -4.06 -4.72 14.23
CA ASN A 90 -3.85 -5.87 13.36
C ASN A 90 -2.36 -6.06 13.08
N ASN A 91 -1.84 -7.25 13.30
CA ASN A 91 -0.56 -7.65 12.73
C ASN A 91 -0.76 -8.20 11.30
N PHE A 92 0.30 -8.23 10.52
CA PHE A 92 0.24 -8.64 9.11
C PHE A 92 0.48 -10.15 8.89
N PHE A 93 0.91 -10.89 9.92
CA PHE A 93 1.09 -12.34 9.84
C PHE A 93 -0.26 -13.07 9.92
N ARG A 94 -0.44 -14.11 9.10
CA ARG A 94 -1.73 -14.80 8.90
C ARG A 94 -1.68 -16.29 9.20
N THR A 95 -0.67 -16.76 9.95
CA THR A 95 -0.59 -18.16 10.34
C THR A 95 -1.55 -18.49 11.50
N PRO A 96 -1.84 -19.79 11.75
CA PRO A 96 -2.78 -20.19 12.80
C PRO A 96 -2.46 -19.60 14.18
N ALA A 97 -1.18 -19.67 14.62
CA ALA A 97 -0.78 -19.12 15.93
C ALA A 97 -0.96 -17.60 15.98
N TRP A 98 -0.69 -16.87 14.90
CA TRP A 98 -0.91 -15.44 14.82
C TRP A 98 -2.39 -15.07 14.80
N MET A 99 -3.24 -15.89 14.20
CA MET A 99 -4.70 -15.71 14.23
C MET A 99 -5.28 -16.00 15.60
N GLU A 100 -4.75 -16.99 16.32
CA GLU A 100 -5.08 -17.28 17.72
C GLU A 100 -4.66 -16.10 18.63
N LEU A 101 -3.44 -15.58 18.48
CA LEU A 101 -2.93 -14.44 19.22
C LEU A 101 -3.87 -13.22 19.16
N ARG A 102 -4.55 -13.01 18.04
CA ARG A 102 -5.50 -11.89 17.86
C ARG A 102 -6.74 -12.00 18.74
N GLN A 103 -7.08 -13.19 19.22
CA GLN A 103 -8.24 -13.40 20.08
C GLN A 103 -7.98 -12.96 21.51
N PHE A 104 -6.70 -12.78 21.90
CA PHE A 104 -6.35 -12.29 23.23
C PHE A 104 -6.51 -10.77 23.30
N ASP A 105 -6.76 -10.25 24.49
CA ASP A 105 -6.61 -8.84 24.79
C ASP A 105 -5.14 -8.40 24.70
N PHE A 106 -4.87 -7.12 24.84
CA PHE A 106 -3.52 -6.59 24.67
C PHE A 106 -2.51 -7.22 25.65
N ASP A 107 -2.89 -7.35 26.92
CA ASP A 107 -2.02 -7.91 27.96
C ASP A 107 -1.75 -9.41 27.71
N GLY A 108 -2.78 -10.12 27.26
CA GLY A 108 -2.66 -11.52 26.84
C GLY A 108 -1.73 -11.70 25.65
N ARG A 109 -1.82 -10.82 24.64
CA ARG A 109 -0.90 -10.82 23.48
C ARG A 109 0.53 -10.57 23.92
N LEU A 110 0.75 -9.57 24.77
CA LEU A 110 2.09 -9.23 25.27
C LEU A 110 2.68 -10.37 26.07
N LYS A 111 1.87 -11.02 26.93
CA LYS A 111 2.28 -12.21 27.69
C LYS A 111 2.63 -13.37 26.74
N ALA A 112 1.82 -13.62 25.72
CA ALA A 112 2.03 -14.70 24.78
C ALA A 112 3.32 -14.54 23.97
N ILE A 113 3.65 -13.34 23.48
CA ILE A 113 4.91 -13.13 22.74
C ILE A 113 6.16 -13.21 23.65
N ARG A 114 6.01 -13.15 24.97
CA ARG A 114 7.07 -13.31 25.99
C ARG A 114 7.18 -14.75 26.48
N ASP A 115 6.14 -15.56 26.30
CA ASP A 115 6.18 -16.99 26.58
C ASP A 115 7.08 -17.70 25.55
N ALA A 116 8.06 -18.44 26.01
CA ALA A 116 9.09 -19.02 25.13
C ALA A 116 8.50 -20.02 24.12
N ASP A 117 7.57 -20.87 24.55
CA ASP A 117 6.99 -21.92 23.69
C ASP A 117 6.03 -21.29 22.67
N TYR A 118 5.20 -20.35 23.12
CA TYR A 118 4.28 -19.64 22.22
C TYR A 118 5.04 -18.80 21.18
N ARG A 119 6.06 -18.07 21.62
CA ARG A 119 6.93 -17.29 20.74
C ARG A 119 7.61 -18.16 19.68
N GLN A 120 8.14 -19.33 20.09
CA GLN A 120 8.76 -20.27 19.15
C GLN A 120 7.77 -20.78 18.11
N ARG A 121 6.51 -21.03 18.49
CA ARG A 121 5.45 -21.42 17.56
C ARG A 121 5.13 -20.30 16.57
N LEU A 122 5.00 -19.05 17.03
CA LEU A 122 4.80 -17.89 16.15
C LEU A 122 5.90 -17.77 15.10
N ILE A 123 7.16 -17.94 15.51
CA ILE A 123 8.32 -17.85 14.62
C ILE A 123 8.33 -19.02 13.61
N ALA A 124 8.13 -20.23 14.08
CA ALA A 124 8.19 -21.42 13.24
C ALA A 124 7.16 -21.38 12.10
N GLU A 125 5.91 -21.08 12.43
CA GLU A 125 4.84 -21.02 11.43
C GLU A 125 5.07 -19.94 10.36
N VAL A 126 5.68 -18.81 10.72
CA VAL A 126 6.02 -17.76 9.74
C VAL A 126 7.21 -18.16 8.89
N LYS A 127 8.24 -18.80 9.47
CA LYS A 127 9.39 -19.31 8.72
C LYS A 127 9.00 -20.34 7.67
N GLU A 128 7.98 -21.17 7.94
CA GLU A 128 7.45 -22.16 7.00
C GLU A 128 6.81 -21.51 5.75
N GLN A 129 6.38 -20.26 5.81
CA GLN A 129 5.83 -19.55 4.65
C GLN A 129 6.91 -19.17 3.62
N GLY A 130 8.18 -19.17 4.01
CA GLY A 130 9.31 -18.99 3.11
C GLY A 130 9.36 -17.62 2.41
N GLN A 131 9.76 -17.63 1.14
CA GLN A 131 10.07 -16.44 0.36
C GLN A 131 8.95 -15.37 0.31
N PRO A 132 7.65 -15.71 0.18
CA PRO A 132 6.59 -14.70 0.15
C PRO A 132 6.56 -13.78 1.36
N VAL A 133 6.85 -14.29 2.56
CA VAL A 133 6.95 -13.47 3.77
C VAL A 133 8.17 -12.56 3.73
N LEU A 134 9.30 -13.09 3.31
CA LEU A 134 10.54 -12.31 3.19
C LEU A 134 10.33 -11.12 2.22
N ASP A 135 9.70 -11.37 1.08
CA ASP A 135 9.41 -10.31 0.11
C ASP A 135 8.40 -9.29 0.64
N GLY A 136 7.39 -9.74 1.38
CA GLY A 136 6.43 -8.86 2.05
C GLY A 136 7.10 -7.93 3.05
N THR A 137 8.04 -8.44 3.85
CA THR A 137 8.71 -7.66 4.90
C THR A 137 9.70 -6.62 4.37
N LYS A 138 10.06 -6.65 3.08
CA LYS A 138 10.78 -5.55 2.40
C LYS A 138 9.97 -4.26 2.30
N ARG A 139 8.66 -4.34 2.51
CA ARG A 139 7.72 -3.23 2.48
C ARG A 139 7.17 -2.85 3.86
N TRP A 140 7.69 -3.42 4.94
CA TRP A 140 7.29 -3.12 6.30
C TRP A 140 8.36 -2.30 6.99
N PHE A 141 7.95 -1.25 7.68
CA PHE A 141 8.87 -0.30 8.31
C PHE A 141 8.43 -0.04 9.75
N TRP A 142 9.33 -0.21 10.70
CA TRP A 142 9.07 0.24 12.05
C TRP A 142 8.98 1.77 12.08
N MET A 143 7.91 2.28 12.67
CA MET A 143 7.63 3.72 12.69
C MET A 143 8.42 4.48 13.77
N GLY A 144 9.28 3.79 14.53
CA GLY A 144 10.08 4.36 15.61
C GLY A 144 9.33 4.45 16.94
N ASP A 145 10.03 4.91 17.95
CA ASP A 145 9.58 5.09 19.34
C ASP A 145 9.47 6.57 19.75
N GLY A 146 9.68 7.48 18.80
CA GLY A 146 9.58 8.92 19.03
C GLY A 146 8.13 9.39 19.26
N GLU A 147 7.97 10.67 19.64
CA GLU A 147 6.65 11.30 19.80
C GLU A 147 5.82 11.30 18.50
N ARG A 148 6.49 11.27 17.37
CA ARG A 148 5.85 11.26 16.03
C ARG A 148 6.28 10.03 15.27
N PRO A 149 5.32 9.30 14.66
CA PRO A 149 5.63 8.16 13.81
C PRO A 149 6.38 8.60 12.55
N CYS A 150 7.38 7.81 12.14
CA CYS A 150 8.15 8.06 10.94
C CYS A 150 7.54 7.31 9.75
N TYR A 151 6.94 8.05 8.81
CA TYR A 151 6.37 7.52 7.56
C TYR A 151 7.38 7.54 6.40
N THR A 152 8.51 8.23 6.55
CA THR A 152 9.50 8.46 5.48
C THR A 152 10.77 7.61 5.65
N GLN A 153 10.67 6.43 6.26
CA GLN A 153 11.78 5.51 6.38
C GLN A 153 12.35 5.16 5.01
N ALA A 154 13.67 5.18 4.87
CA ALA A 154 14.36 4.74 3.66
C ALA A 154 14.19 3.21 3.47
N LEU A 155 14.34 2.73 2.23
CA LEU A 155 14.11 1.31 1.90
C LEU A 155 15.05 0.35 2.63
N ASP A 156 16.27 0.81 2.97
CA ASP A 156 17.26 0.07 3.75
C ASP A 156 16.88 -0.07 5.25
N ASN A 157 15.86 0.64 5.71
CA ASN A 157 15.27 0.50 7.04
C ASN A 157 14.02 -0.40 7.05
N SER A 158 13.78 -1.16 5.97
CA SER A 158 12.71 -2.15 5.96
C SER A 158 12.93 -3.22 7.02
N LEU A 159 11.87 -3.84 7.52
CA LEU A 159 11.95 -4.91 8.50
C LEU A 159 12.86 -6.05 8.01
N TYR A 160 12.84 -6.35 6.71
CA TYR A 160 13.75 -7.29 6.10
C TYR A 160 15.21 -6.86 6.24
N ALA A 161 15.55 -5.62 5.87
CA ALA A 161 16.93 -5.13 5.93
C ALA A 161 17.46 -5.06 7.37
N VAL A 162 16.63 -4.59 8.32
CA VAL A 162 16.99 -4.57 9.75
C VAL A 162 17.20 -5.98 10.28
N ALA A 163 16.39 -6.95 9.87
CA ALA A 163 16.54 -8.36 10.27
C ALA A 163 17.85 -8.94 9.72
N GLN A 164 18.16 -8.70 8.44
CA GLN A 164 19.42 -9.17 7.84
C GLN A 164 20.65 -8.58 8.55
N ALA A 165 20.62 -7.31 8.92
CA ALA A 165 21.71 -6.66 9.64
C ALA A 165 21.92 -7.24 11.05
N ALA A 166 20.88 -7.81 11.65
CA ALA A 166 20.89 -8.44 12.97
C ALA A 166 21.11 -9.96 12.93
N ASP A 167 21.24 -10.57 11.73
CA ASP A 167 21.26 -12.03 11.52
C ASP A 167 19.99 -12.71 12.08
N GLU A 168 18.85 -12.04 11.95
CA GLU A 168 17.53 -12.49 12.40
C GLU A 168 16.61 -12.77 11.22
N HIS A 169 15.56 -13.57 11.44
CA HIS A 169 14.43 -13.61 10.52
C HIS A 169 13.50 -12.41 10.80
N PRO A 170 12.83 -11.79 9.78
CA PRO A 170 11.98 -10.62 10.00
C PRO A 170 10.92 -10.77 11.08
N VAL A 171 10.37 -11.97 11.29
CA VAL A 171 9.43 -12.21 12.39
C VAL A 171 10.09 -12.12 13.77
N GLU A 172 11.35 -12.55 13.88
CA GLU A 172 12.12 -12.44 15.14
C GLU A 172 12.40 -10.99 15.47
N THR A 173 12.82 -10.20 14.47
CA THR A 173 13.01 -8.76 14.59
C THR A 173 11.70 -8.04 14.96
N TRP A 174 10.58 -8.40 14.32
CA TRP A 174 9.28 -7.84 14.67
C TRP A 174 8.91 -8.12 16.12
N LEU A 175 9.09 -9.35 16.59
CA LEU A 175 8.81 -9.75 17.96
C LEU A 175 9.77 -9.09 18.96
N ARG A 176 11.04 -8.93 18.62
CA ARG A 176 12.02 -8.22 19.46
C ARG A 176 11.64 -6.76 19.63
N ILE A 177 11.44 -6.02 18.55
CA ILE A 177 11.04 -4.60 18.59
C ILE A 177 9.73 -4.43 19.34
N THR A 178 8.79 -5.33 19.14
CA THR A 178 7.49 -5.30 19.82
C THR A 178 7.64 -5.52 21.32
N ASP A 179 8.49 -6.44 21.75
CA ASP A 179 8.75 -6.69 23.17
C ASP A 179 9.52 -5.52 23.83
N GLU A 180 10.57 -5.02 23.19
CA GLU A 180 11.37 -3.86 23.67
C GLU A 180 10.49 -2.61 23.87
N THR A 181 9.47 -2.44 23.06
CA THR A 181 8.50 -1.33 23.17
C THR A 181 7.28 -1.64 24.05
N ASN A 182 7.29 -2.75 24.80
CA ASN A 182 6.14 -3.22 25.58
C ASN A 182 4.85 -3.29 24.74
N GLY A 183 4.95 -3.84 23.54
CA GLY A 183 3.82 -4.05 22.63
C GLY A 183 3.35 -2.80 21.88
N ARG A 184 3.99 -1.66 22.06
CA ARG A 184 3.57 -0.38 21.45
C ARG A 184 4.14 -0.12 20.06
N ALA A 185 5.05 -0.97 19.57
CA ALA A 185 5.60 -0.82 18.23
C ALA A 185 4.50 -0.80 17.17
N LEU A 186 4.58 0.16 16.28
CA LEU A 186 3.77 0.23 15.07
C LEU A 186 4.66 0.06 13.84
N PHE A 187 4.15 -0.66 12.88
CA PHE A 187 4.81 -0.93 11.62
C PHE A 187 3.92 -0.44 10.48
N HIS A 188 4.49 0.34 9.58
CA HIS A 188 3.85 0.76 8.35
C HIS A 188 4.14 -0.25 7.26
N MET A 189 3.10 -0.85 6.69
CA MET A 189 3.18 -1.70 5.52
C MET A 189 2.84 -0.87 4.29
N ARG A 190 3.84 -0.57 3.47
CA ARG A 190 3.68 0.16 2.22
C ARG A 190 3.10 -0.76 1.14
N GLY A 191 1.87 -0.52 0.74
CA GLY A 191 1.18 -1.28 -0.30
C GLY A 191 1.52 -0.78 -1.70
N PHE A 192 1.63 0.54 -1.86
CA PHE A 192 1.97 1.23 -3.10
C PHE A 192 2.71 2.54 -2.79
N ASN A 193 3.32 3.14 -3.81
CA ASN A 193 4.24 4.28 -3.69
C ASN A 193 5.34 3.98 -2.66
N VAL A 194 5.95 2.80 -2.78
CA VAL A 194 6.91 2.28 -1.80
C VAL A 194 8.19 3.11 -1.81
N ASP A 195 8.66 3.47 -3.01
CA ASP A 195 9.79 4.34 -3.23
C ASP A 195 9.31 5.80 -3.30
N LEU A 196 9.82 6.62 -2.37
CA LEU A 196 9.40 8.02 -2.26
C LEU A 196 10.02 8.92 -3.32
N ASP A 197 11.18 8.58 -3.86
CA ASP A 197 11.81 9.33 -4.96
C ASP A 197 10.99 9.19 -6.24
N SER A 198 10.57 7.96 -6.56
CA SER A 198 9.65 7.70 -7.68
C SER A 198 8.28 8.36 -7.47
N LEU A 199 7.80 8.43 -6.22
CA LEU A 199 6.56 9.14 -5.92
C LEU A 199 6.71 10.65 -6.16
N GLU A 200 7.81 11.26 -5.74
CA GLU A 200 8.10 12.67 -6.00
C GLU A 200 8.08 12.96 -7.50
N GLU A 201 8.73 12.12 -8.30
CA GLU A 201 8.69 12.22 -9.75
C GLU A 201 7.26 12.17 -10.31
N LEU A 202 6.43 11.22 -9.82
CA LEU A 202 5.03 11.09 -10.25
C LEU A 202 4.20 12.34 -9.94
N ILE A 203 4.24 12.83 -8.69
CA ILE A 203 3.39 13.93 -8.26
C ILE A 203 3.83 15.30 -8.80
N THR A 204 5.05 15.40 -9.34
CA THR A 204 5.55 16.62 -10.01
C THR A 204 5.24 16.66 -11.49
N THR A 205 4.66 15.61 -12.07
CA THR A 205 4.20 15.63 -13.46
C THR A 205 3.01 16.58 -13.63
N GLU A 206 2.86 17.20 -14.80
CA GLU A 206 1.75 18.12 -15.09
C GLU A 206 0.36 17.47 -15.20
N TRP A 207 0.34 16.13 -15.29
CA TRP A 207 -0.88 15.35 -15.47
C TRP A 207 -1.30 14.57 -14.22
N ALA A 208 -0.49 14.59 -13.17
CA ALA A 208 -0.84 13.97 -11.89
C ALA A 208 -1.36 15.00 -10.90
N MET A 209 -2.32 14.59 -10.10
CA MET A 209 -2.92 15.39 -9.04
C MET A 209 -2.83 14.61 -7.73
N PRO A 210 -2.32 15.20 -6.63
CA PRO A 210 -2.40 14.60 -5.32
C PRO A 210 -3.87 14.54 -4.87
N GLY A 211 -4.25 13.39 -4.39
CA GLY A 211 -5.59 13.12 -3.91
C GLY A 211 -5.72 11.65 -3.58
N LEU A 212 -6.92 11.17 -3.47
CA LEU A 212 -7.23 9.79 -3.11
C LEU A 212 -6.69 9.39 -1.73
N GLY A 213 -7.52 8.85 -0.92
CA GLY A 213 -7.15 8.32 0.37
C GLY A 213 -8.18 7.30 0.83
N ASP A 214 -7.70 6.27 1.51
CA ASP A 214 -8.53 5.19 2.02
C ASP A 214 -8.95 5.41 3.49
N ALA A 215 -8.67 6.58 4.06
CA ALA A 215 -8.97 6.88 5.44
C ALA A 215 -10.46 6.62 5.75
N GLY A 216 -10.72 5.71 6.70
CA GLY A 216 -12.07 5.29 7.08
C GLY A 216 -12.74 4.29 6.14
N ALA A 217 -12.09 3.87 5.06
CA ALA A 217 -12.67 2.92 4.09
C ALA A 217 -12.73 1.47 4.61
N HIS A 218 -11.83 1.11 5.53
CA HIS A 218 -11.68 -0.26 6.01
C HIS A 218 -11.95 -0.39 7.51
N VAL A 219 -12.97 -1.15 7.87
CA VAL A 219 -13.30 -1.43 9.28
C VAL A 219 -12.18 -2.27 9.91
N SER A 220 -11.79 -1.91 11.12
CA SER A 220 -10.76 -2.62 11.91
C SER A 220 -9.34 -2.57 11.33
N GLN A 221 -9.09 -1.69 10.39
CA GLN A 221 -7.74 -1.43 9.88
C GLN A 221 -7.36 0.02 10.13
N MET A 222 -6.13 0.25 10.53
CA MET A 222 -5.54 1.58 10.57
C MET A 222 -4.90 1.82 9.20
N ILE A 223 -5.53 2.67 8.40
CA ILE A 223 -5.06 3.07 7.08
C ILE A 223 -4.41 4.44 7.21
N ASP A 224 -3.32 4.63 6.52
CA ASP A 224 -2.46 5.79 6.66
C ASP A 224 -2.66 6.86 5.59
N SER A 225 -3.72 6.79 4.81
CA SER A 225 -4.01 7.75 3.73
C SER A 225 -5.15 8.72 4.03
#